data_f823b74b176f5f08004d17aac6a1f0f3
#
_entry.id   f823b74b176f5f08004d17aac6a1f0f3
#
_cell.length_a   1.000
_cell.length_b   1.000
_cell.length_c   1.000
_cell.angle_alpha   90.00
_cell.angle_beta   90.00
_cell.angle_gamma   90.00
#
_symmetry.space_group_name_H-M   'P 1'
#
loop_
_entity.id
_entity.type
_entity.pdbx_description
1 polymer ?
#
loop_
_entity_poly.entity_id
_entity_poly.type
_entity_poly.pdbx_seq_one_letter_code
_entity_poly.pdbx_strand_id
1 'polypeptide(L)'
;MKDKLLAIIDDCVAAGWTTERACAVLEVDRRRVWRWQCRRDAGIGLDDRAPGGNAIHGLLPWETDAILALAEEWGPIDRSHRKLAHRGSYLERVWVAPSTVRRVLAGHDVDLPAPAPRPASRERKPWPDWVEYRPRQVWGWDVTHFTRCSAAPNCFAIIDLVSRRWITTLLSPEETAIQTQVVFLAALDAEGLIDTVEDRLVTGELPAGHQIPILLAVSDNGPPMTAVDTRSFMALCSIAQHFGRPGVPTDQAPIESFFGHIKTDWPHLETITDPEILGAELDRVRVEYNRVRLHAAIGYVTPDDEHHGRGDAIRQARRHGLARADQARRAARRPMTNHRPETPS
;
A
#
# COMPACT_ATOMS: atom_id res chain seq x y z
N MET A 1 42.87 22.71 0.71
CA MET A 1 43.36 22.98 -0.66
C MET A 1 43.15 24.44 -1.05
N LYS A 2 41.97 25.01 -0.90
CA LYS A 2 41.66 26.41 -1.27
C LYS A 2 42.44 27.45 -0.48
N ASP A 3 42.63 27.23 0.82
CA ASP A 3 43.44 28.10 1.69
C ASP A 3 44.90 28.14 1.22
N LYS A 4 45.46 26.98 0.81
CA LYS A 4 46.82 26.94 0.26
C LYS A 4 46.96 27.68 -1.08
N LEU A 5 45.94 27.58 -1.95
CA LEU A 5 45.92 28.30 -3.21
C LEU A 5 45.81 29.83 -2.99
N LEU A 6 44.99 30.26 -2.04
CA LEU A 6 44.90 31.69 -1.68
C LEU A 6 46.20 32.20 -1.10
N ALA A 7 46.88 31.46 -0.22
CA ALA A 7 48.18 31.84 0.30
C ALA A 7 49.22 31.98 -0.78
N ILE A 8 49.30 31.06 -1.73
CA ILE A 8 50.25 31.18 -2.90
C ILE A 8 49.95 32.41 -3.75
N ILE A 9 48.65 32.71 -3.96
CA ILE A 9 48.24 33.90 -4.73
C ILE A 9 48.64 35.18 -3.96
N ASP A 10 48.45 35.22 -2.67
CA ASP A 10 48.83 36.34 -1.82
C ASP A 10 50.35 36.54 -1.81
N ASP A 11 51.14 35.46 -1.76
CA ASP A 11 52.61 35.51 -1.87
C ASP A 11 53.04 36.04 -3.26
N CYS A 12 52.41 35.60 -4.36
CA CYS A 12 52.69 36.10 -5.69
C CYS A 12 52.36 37.60 -5.80
N VAL A 13 51.29 38.07 -5.23
CA VAL A 13 50.92 39.49 -5.23
C VAL A 13 51.90 40.29 -4.39
N ALA A 14 52.36 39.80 -3.24
CA ALA A 14 53.40 40.44 -2.44
C ALA A 14 54.74 40.52 -3.19
N ALA A 15 55.02 39.58 -4.10
CA ALA A 15 56.18 39.59 -4.98
C ALA A 15 56.00 40.45 -6.22
N GLY A 16 54.96 41.27 -6.32
CA GLY A 16 54.68 42.23 -7.42
C GLY A 16 53.95 41.64 -8.62
N TRP A 17 53.38 40.46 -8.52
CA TRP A 17 52.56 39.93 -9.62
C TRP A 17 51.12 40.47 -9.54
N THR A 18 50.48 40.55 -10.70
CA THR A 18 49.03 40.78 -10.68
C THR A 18 48.27 39.51 -10.30
N THR A 19 47.16 39.64 -9.58
CA THR A 19 46.25 38.50 -9.25
C THR A 19 45.86 37.73 -10.52
N GLU A 20 45.68 38.40 -11.62
CA GLU A 20 45.33 37.81 -12.92
C GLU A 20 46.43 36.89 -13.46
N ARG A 21 47.69 37.32 -13.36
CA ARG A 21 48.85 36.53 -13.76
C ARG A 21 49.04 35.32 -12.85
N ALA A 22 48.88 35.50 -11.54
CA ALA A 22 48.97 34.38 -10.56
C ALA A 22 47.87 33.35 -10.81
N CYS A 23 46.64 33.80 -11.07
CA CYS A 23 45.52 32.90 -11.40
C CYS A 23 45.75 32.13 -12.70
N ALA A 24 46.28 32.79 -13.74
CA ALA A 24 46.59 32.15 -15.03
C ALA A 24 47.65 31.07 -14.90
N VAL A 25 48.71 31.30 -14.14
CA VAL A 25 49.78 30.31 -13.90
C VAL A 25 49.30 29.12 -13.05
N LEU A 26 48.39 29.35 -12.12
CA LEU A 26 47.79 28.31 -11.26
C LEU A 26 46.59 27.61 -11.88
N GLU A 27 46.22 28.02 -13.11
CA GLU A 27 45.03 27.49 -13.84
C GLU A 27 43.75 27.57 -13.01
N VAL A 28 43.58 28.66 -12.24
CA VAL A 28 42.41 28.89 -11.40
C VAL A 28 41.61 30.08 -11.90
N ASP A 29 40.31 29.92 -12.05
CA ASP A 29 39.40 30.98 -12.46
C ASP A 29 39.42 32.16 -11.46
N ARG A 30 39.66 33.38 -11.97
CA ARG A 30 39.77 34.61 -11.17
C ARG A 30 38.52 34.93 -10.37
N ARG A 31 37.31 34.63 -10.90
CA ARG A 31 36.04 34.84 -10.18
C ARG A 31 35.89 33.87 -9.02
N ARG A 32 36.49 32.67 -9.15
CA ARG A 32 36.53 31.69 -8.05
C ARG A 32 37.43 32.16 -6.90
N VAL A 33 38.64 32.67 -7.26
CA VAL A 33 39.60 33.22 -6.30
C VAL A 33 38.99 34.41 -5.57
N TRP A 34 38.39 35.36 -6.28
CA TRP A 34 37.71 36.50 -5.67
C TRP A 34 36.61 36.07 -4.68
N ARG A 35 35.78 35.09 -5.03
CA ARG A 35 34.76 34.58 -4.11
C ARG A 35 35.36 33.92 -2.87
N TRP A 36 36.49 33.24 -2.99
CA TRP A 36 37.18 32.66 -1.84
C TRP A 36 37.79 33.74 -0.94
N GLN A 37 38.39 34.78 -1.52
CA GLN A 37 38.91 35.94 -0.79
C GLN A 37 37.80 36.63 -0.02
N CYS A 38 36.69 36.97 -0.64
CA CYS A 38 35.52 37.54 0.04
C CYS A 38 34.99 36.66 1.20
N ARG A 39 34.99 35.35 1.01
CA ARG A 39 34.59 34.44 2.10
C ARG A 39 35.60 34.38 3.27
N ARG A 40 36.88 34.39 2.94
CA ARG A 40 37.95 34.44 3.95
C ARG A 40 37.90 35.74 4.75
N ASP A 41 37.77 36.85 4.06
CA ASP A 41 37.72 38.19 4.69
C ASP A 41 36.48 38.40 5.54
N ALA A 42 35.38 37.69 5.23
CA ALA A 42 34.17 37.64 6.03
C ALA A 42 34.24 36.60 7.18
N GLY A 43 35.36 35.92 7.39
CA GLY A 43 35.49 34.87 8.38
C GLY A 43 34.70 33.59 8.09
N ILE A 44 34.24 33.39 6.84
CA ILE A 44 33.44 32.23 6.41
C ILE A 44 34.40 31.15 5.89
N GLY A 45 34.25 29.92 6.39
CA GLY A 45 35.06 28.78 5.95
C GLY A 45 35.01 28.58 4.42
N LEU A 46 36.14 28.11 3.83
CA LEU A 46 36.29 27.92 2.38
C LEU A 46 35.81 26.54 1.90
N ASP A 47 35.32 25.65 2.77
CA ASP A 47 34.80 24.38 2.39
C ASP A 47 33.65 24.48 1.39
N ASP A 48 33.58 23.52 0.45
CA ASP A 48 32.49 23.48 -0.50
C ASP A 48 31.21 23.17 0.27
N ARG A 49 30.26 24.09 0.22
CA ARG A 49 28.92 23.78 0.69
C ARG A 49 28.33 22.78 -0.29
N ALA A 50 27.69 21.75 0.23
CA ALA A 50 26.91 20.85 -0.59
C ALA A 50 26.00 21.69 -1.52
N PRO A 51 25.95 21.40 -2.83
CA PRO A 51 25.04 22.11 -3.72
C PRO A 51 23.61 21.86 -3.25
N GLY A 52 22.99 22.87 -2.70
CA GLY A 52 21.64 22.77 -2.19
C GLY A 52 21.28 24.01 -1.37
N GLY A 53 20.61 24.96 -2.01
CA GLY A 53 19.73 25.87 -1.29
C GLY A 53 18.57 25.07 -0.66
N ASN A 54 17.76 25.67 0.21
CA ASN A 54 16.53 25.07 0.70
C ASN A 54 15.66 24.67 -0.49
N ALA A 55 15.54 23.36 -0.74
CA ALA A 55 14.76 22.85 -1.85
C ALA A 55 13.34 23.41 -1.72
N ILE A 56 12.83 24.05 -2.76
CA ILE A 56 11.54 24.74 -2.75
C ILE A 56 10.37 23.80 -2.36
N HIS A 57 10.56 22.49 -2.60
CA HIS A 57 9.64 21.41 -2.25
C HIS A 57 10.05 20.64 -0.99
N GLY A 58 11.08 21.10 -0.26
CA GLY A 58 11.53 20.41 0.95
C GLY A 58 10.42 20.34 1.99
N LEU A 59 10.41 19.31 2.83
CA LEU A 59 9.46 19.17 3.91
C LEU A 59 9.51 20.36 4.88
N LEU A 60 8.37 20.70 5.43
CA LEU A 60 8.29 21.56 6.60
C LEU A 60 8.69 20.75 7.85
N PRO A 61 9.22 21.39 8.91
CA PRO A 61 9.64 20.67 10.12
C PRO A 61 8.55 19.73 10.67
N TRP A 62 7.34 20.24 10.84
CA TRP A 62 6.20 19.48 11.34
C TRP A 62 5.83 18.27 10.47
N GLU A 63 6.10 18.29 9.16
CA GLU A 63 5.84 17.15 8.28
C GLU A 63 6.82 16.02 8.54
N THR A 64 8.07 16.33 8.89
CA THR A 64 9.06 15.33 9.30
C THR A 64 8.62 14.69 10.62
N ASP A 65 8.22 15.50 11.60
CA ASP A 65 7.73 15.01 12.90
C ASP A 65 6.50 14.12 12.73
N ALA A 66 5.56 14.50 11.87
CA ALA A 66 4.37 13.71 11.55
C ALA A 66 4.71 12.36 10.91
N ILE A 67 5.72 12.29 10.03
CA ILE A 67 6.18 11.04 9.41
C ILE A 67 6.79 10.11 10.48
N LEU A 68 7.60 10.64 11.40
CA LEU A 68 8.22 9.86 12.46
C LEU A 68 7.17 9.32 13.44
N ALA A 69 6.22 10.16 13.85
CA ALA A 69 5.09 9.75 14.69
C ALA A 69 4.22 8.66 14.03
N LEU A 70 3.99 8.77 12.71
CA LEU A 70 3.29 7.71 11.95
C LEU A 70 4.09 6.41 11.92
N ALA A 71 5.41 6.47 11.81
CA ALA A 71 6.24 5.26 11.79
C ALA A 71 6.24 4.56 13.17
N GLU A 72 6.24 5.33 14.26
CA GLU A 72 6.14 4.79 15.61
C GLU A 72 4.78 4.13 15.87
N GLU A 73 3.67 4.81 15.54
CA GLU A 73 2.31 4.35 15.80
C GLU A 73 1.87 3.22 14.85
N TRP A 74 2.17 3.35 13.56
CA TRP A 74 1.64 2.48 12.50
C TRP A 74 2.67 1.58 11.84
N GLY A 75 3.96 1.76 12.11
CA GLY A 75 5.04 0.94 11.57
C GLY A 75 4.86 -0.56 11.80
N PRO A 76 4.44 -1.01 13.00
CA PRO A 76 4.17 -2.43 13.29
C PRO A 76 3.05 -3.02 12.41
N ILE A 77 2.05 -2.22 12.05
CA ILE A 77 0.87 -2.64 11.26
C ILE A 77 1.16 -2.51 9.76
N ASP A 78 1.58 -1.34 9.32
CA ASP A 78 1.75 -1.03 7.90
C ASP A 78 3.05 -1.56 7.30
N ARG A 79 4.12 -1.73 8.09
CA ARG A 79 5.41 -2.36 7.77
C ARG A 79 6.05 -1.89 6.45
N SER A 80 5.66 -0.74 5.93
CA SER A 80 6.10 -0.27 4.61
C SER A 80 5.97 1.24 4.47
N HIS A 81 7.05 1.88 4.02
CA HIS A 81 7.04 3.32 3.70
C HIS A 81 5.93 3.73 2.73
N ARG A 82 5.49 2.82 1.83
CA ARG A 82 4.36 3.06 0.92
C ARG A 82 3.04 3.13 1.67
N LYS A 83 2.78 2.15 2.52
CA LYS A 83 1.57 2.14 3.35
C LYS A 83 1.55 3.33 4.30
N LEU A 84 2.66 3.64 4.98
CA LEU A 84 2.77 4.80 5.87
C LEU A 84 2.47 6.12 5.14
N ALA A 85 2.96 6.30 3.91
CA ALA A 85 2.63 7.48 3.11
C ALA A 85 1.14 7.61 2.79
N HIS A 86 0.45 6.49 2.58
CA HIS A 86 -1.00 6.47 2.37
C HIS A 86 -1.76 6.60 3.69
N ARG A 87 -1.27 5.98 4.77
CA ARG A 87 -1.82 6.12 6.12
C ARG A 87 -1.82 7.58 6.57
N GLY A 88 -0.72 8.30 6.34
CA GLY A 88 -0.62 9.72 6.68
C GLY A 88 -1.73 10.56 6.03
N SER A 89 -2.04 10.32 4.76
CA SER A 89 -3.13 11.00 4.07
C SER A 89 -4.52 10.50 4.47
N TYR A 90 -4.63 9.22 4.81
CA TYR A 90 -5.87 8.60 5.28
C TYR A 90 -6.33 9.18 6.62
N LEU A 91 -5.36 9.44 7.51
CA LEU A 91 -5.57 10.08 8.80
C LEU A 91 -5.53 11.61 8.75
N GLU A 92 -5.41 12.20 7.55
CA GLU A 92 -5.28 13.64 7.32
C GLU A 92 -4.12 14.32 8.08
N ARG A 93 -3.08 13.55 8.45
CA ARG A 93 -1.93 14.05 9.21
C ARG A 93 -0.84 14.65 8.34
N VAL A 94 -0.51 13.99 7.21
CA VAL A 94 0.55 14.46 6.29
C VAL A 94 0.34 13.90 4.89
N TRP A 95 0.68 14.71 3.88
CA TRP A 95 0.57 14.33 2.46
C TRP A 95 1.94 14.36 1.81
N VAL A 96 2.55 13.18 1.69
CA VAL A 96 3.89 12.99 1.14
C VAL A 96 3.95 11.80 0.18
N ALA A 97 4.95 11.82 -0.72
CA ALA A 97 5.24 10.68 -1.59
C ALA A 97 5.89 9.53 -0.78
N PRO A 98 5.69 8.27 -1.17
CA PRO A 98 6.36 7.13 -0.54
C PRO A 98 7.88 7.23 -0.47
N SER A 99 8.52 7.76 -1.51
CA SER A 99 9.97 8.00 -1.54
C SER A 99 10.41 9.03 -0.49
N THR A 100 9.55 10.00 -0.16
CA THR A 100 9.81 10.99 0.88
C THR A 100 9.81 10.34 2.26
N VAL A 101 8.79 9.51 2.56
CA VAL A 101 8.77 8.74 3.82
C VAL A 101 10.03 7.89 3.94
N ARG A 102 10.38 7.11 2.91
CA ARG A 102 11.60 6.30 2.91
C ARG A 102 12.84 7.12 3.24
N ARG A 103 13.00 8.30 2.63
CA ARG A 103 14.15 9.17 2.85
C ARG A 103 14.19 9.74 4.27
N VAL A 104 13.05 10.12 4.84
CA VAL A 104 12.96 10.61 6.22
C VAL A 104 13.34 9.51 7.20
N LEU A 105 12.74 8.32 7.07
CA LEU A 105 13.04 7.19 7.95
C LEU A 105 14.51 6.81 7.89
N ALA A 106 15.10 6.71 6.69
CA ALA A 106 16.52 6.42 6.53
C ALA A 106 17.43 7.52 7.10
N GLY A 107 17.02 8.78 7.07
CA GLY A 107 17.77 9.90 7.66
C GLY A 107 17.68 9.99 9.17
N HIS A 108 16.79 9.23 9.80
CA HIS A 108 16.59 9.16 11.26
C HIS A 108 16.83 7.74 11.81
N ASP A 109 17.47 6.86 11.02
CA ASP A 109 17.81 5.48 11.40
C ASP A 109 16.59 4.66 11.87
N VAL A 110 15.43 4.91 11.25
CA VAL A 110 14.20 4.16 11.53
C VAL A 110 14.02 3.07 10.47
N ASP A 111 14.17 1.82 10.90
CA ASP A 111 14.00 0.64 10.06
C ASP A 111 12.54 0.13 10.08
N LEU A 112 12.04 -0.23 8.91
CA LEU A 112 10.79 -0.98 8.76
C LEU A 112 11.11 -2.43 8.38
N PRO A 113 10.26 -3.39 8.77
CA PRO A 113 10.42 -4.78 8.38
C PRO A 113 10.61 -4.95 6.88
N ALA A 114 11.58 -5.76 6.46
CA ALA A 114 11.84 -6.01 5.06
C ALA A 114 10.60 -6.65 4.40
N PRO A 115 10.17 -6.18 3.20
CA PRO A 115 9.07 -6.81 2.48
C PRO A 115 9.48 -8.21 2.03
N ALA A 116 8.54 -9.15 2.09
CA ALA A 116 8.75 -10.49 1.51
C ALA A 116 9.05 -10.39 0.00
N PRO A 117 9.92 -11.27 -0.53
CA PRO A 117 10.18 -11.35 -1.97
C PRO A 117 8.86 -11.56 -2.73
N ARG A 118 8.66 -10.80 -3.80
CA ARG A 118 7.50 -11.00 -4.67
C ARG A 118 7.81 -12.07 -5.71
N PRO A 119 6.95 -13.09 -5.87
CA PRO A 119 7.08 -14.01 -6.99
C PRO A 119 6.93 -13.27 -8.32
N ALA A 120 7.58 -13.77 -9.36
CA ALA A 120 7.46 -13.23 -10.70
C ALA A 120 5.98 -13.26 -11.16
N SER A 121 5.51 -12.15 -11.72
CA SER A 121 4.15 -12.08 -12.28
C SER A 121 4.06 -12.99 -13.51
N ARG A 122 3.09 -13.88 -13.52
CA ARG A 122 2.71 -14.67 -14.68
C ARG A 122 1.33 -14.23 -15.15
N GLU A 123 1.03 -14.46 -16.43
CA GLU A 123 -0.27 -14.15 -17.01
C GLU A 123 -1.35 -15.02 -16.36
N ARG A 124 -2.43 -14.39 -15.90
CA ARG A 124 -3.57 -15.06 -15.29
C ARG A 124 -4.52 -15.59 -16.35
N LYS A 125 -5.25 -16.67 -16.04
CA LYS A 125 -6.39 -17.11 -16.83
C LYS A 125 -7.44 -16.01 -16.86
N PRO A 126 -7.88 -15.57 -18.06
CA PRO A 126 -8.90 -14.53 -18.14
C PRO A 126 -10.23 -15.02 -17.53
N TRP A 127 -10.94 -14.12 -16.90
CA TRP A 127 -12.30 -14.36 -16.45
C TRP A 127 -13.28 -14.31 -17.64
N PRO A 128 -14.46 -14.94 -17.54
CA PRO A 128 -15.50 -14.86 -18.57
C PRO A 128 -15.90 -13.41 -18.87
N ASP A 129 -16.23 -13.10 -20.11
CA ASP A 129 -16.54 -11.74 -20.58
C ASP A 129 -17.75 -11.10 -19.91
N TRP A 130 -18.66 -11.91 -19.33
CA TRP A 130 -19.83 -11.40 -18.59
C TRP A 130 -19.48 -10.86 -17.20
N VAL A 131 -18.29 -11.10 -16.69
CA VAL A 131 -17.87 -10.66 -15.34
C VAL A 131 -17.54 -9.19 -15.36
N GLU A 132 -18.33 -8.41 -14.63
CA GLU A 132 -17.99 -7.01 -14.35
C GLU A 132 -16.96 -6.93 -13.22
N TYR A 133 -15.95 -6.05 -13.40
CA TYR A 133 -14.91 -5.85 -12.40
C TYR A 133 -15.38 -4.87 -11.30
N ARG A 134 -16.34 -5.32 -10.51
CA ARG A 134 -16.90 -4.58 -9.38
C ARG A 134 -17.07 -5.48 -8.15
N PRO A 135 -17.14 -4.91 -6.93
CA PRO A 135 -17.40 -5.70 -5.72
C PRO A 135 -18.66 -6.58 -5.86
N ARG A 136 -18.67 -7.72 -5.17
CA ARG A 136 -19.71 -8.77 -5.18
C ARG A 136 -19.81 -9.57 -6.47
N GLN A 137 -18.95 -9.36 -7.47
CA GLN A 137 -19.00 -10.10 -8.73
C GLN A 137 -18.04 -11.28 -8.80
N VAL A 138 -16.93 -11.25 -8.06
CA VAL A 138 -15.94 -12.32 -8.11
C VAL A 138 -15.44 -12.63 -6.71
N TRP A 139 -15.74 -13.82 -6.24
CA TRP A 139 -15.30 -14.31 -4.95
C TRP A 139 -14.21 -15.36 -5.13
N GLY A 140 -13.13 -15.23 -4.37
CA GLY A 140 -12.14 -16.28 -4.19
C GLY A 140 -12.45 -17.03 -2.90
N TRP A 141 -12.33 -18.34 -2.94
CA TRP A 141 -12.48 -19.16 -1.76
C TRP A 141 -11.49 -20.31 -1.74
N ASP A 142 -11.11 -20.70 -0.55
CA ASP A 142 -10.11 -21.74 -0.32
C ASP A 142 -10.17 -22.22 1.14
N VAL A 143 -9.47 -23.30 1.44
CA VAL A 143 -9.38 -23.87 2.79
C VAL A 143 -7.92 -23.81 3.24
N THR A 144 -7.71 -23.29 4.46
CA THR A 144 -6.39 -23.37 5.12
C THR A 144 -6.52 -24.15 6.42
N HIS A 145 -5.39 -24.62 6.94
CA HIS A 145 -5.37 -25.46 8.12
C HIS A 145 -4.67 -24.80 9.29
N PHE A 146 -5.34 -24.79 10.46
CA PHE A 146 -4.78 -24.44 11.76
C PHE A 146 -4.52 -25.71 12.56
N THR A 147 -3.41 -26.36 12.30
CA THR A 147 -3.12 -27.73 12.78
C THR A 147 -3.05 -27.88 14.31
N ARG A 148 -2.86 -26.77 15.05
CA ARG A 148 -2.90 -26.78 16.51
C ARG A 148 -4.33 -26.87 17.04
N CYS A 149 -5.32 -26.42 16.29
CA CYS A 149 -6.73 -26.53 16.62
C CYS A 149 -7.27 -27.87 16.09
N SER A 150 -6.91 -28.98 16.72
CA SER A 150 -7.24 -30.34 16.25
C SER A 150 -8.72 -30.66 16.18
N ALA A 151 -9.56 -29.98 16.96
CA ALA A 151 -11.00 -30.17 16.97
C ALA A 151 -11.70 -29.56 15.74
N ALA A 152 -11.14 -28.51 15.15
CA ALA A 152 -11.66 -27.88 13.94
C ALA A 152 -10.50 -27.26 13.13
N PRO A 153 -9.64 -28.07 12.49
CA PRO A 153 -8.44 -27.60 11.84
C PRO A 153 -8.70 -26.87 10.52
N ASN A 154 -9.84 -27.15 9.87
CA ASN A 154 -10.12 -26.65 8.53
C ASN A 154 -10.81 -25.28 8.60
N CYS A 155 -10.17 -24.27 8.04
CA CYS A 155 -10.67 -22.91 7.98
C CYS A 155 -11.02 -22.55 6.52
N PHE A 156 -12.30 -22.57 6.22
CA PHE A 156 -12.83 -22.06 4.96
C PHE A 156 -12.90 -20.53 5.00
N ALA A 157 -12.49 -19.86 3.95
CA ALA A 157 -12.66 -18.42 3.84
C ALA A 157 -13.11 -18.01 2.44
N ILE A 158 -13.96 -16.97 2.40
CA ILE A 158 -14.39 -16.33 1.15
C ILE A 158 -13.96 -14.87 1.17
N ILE A 159 -13.31 -14.44 0.09
CA ILE A 159 -12.91 -13.05 -0.13
C ILE A 159 -13.48 -12.52 -1.44
N ASP A 160 -13.86 -11.27 -1.46
CA ASP A 160 -14.13 -10.55 -2.70
C ASP A 160 -12.81 -10.22 -3.41
N LEU A 161 -12.60 -10.73 -4.62
CA LEU A 161 -11.33 -10.55 -5.34
C LEU A 161 -11.14 -9.15 -5.91
N VAL A 162 -12.20 -8.37 -6.01
CA VAL A 162 -12.15 -6.98 -6.51
C VAL A 162 -11.78 -6.03 -5.39
N SER A 163 -12.56 -6.02 -4.31
CA SER A 163 -12.36 -5.14 -3.16
C SER A 163 -11.34 -5.67 -2.14
N ARG A 164 -10.98 -6.95 -2.22
CA ARG A 164 -10.14 -7.66 -1.23
C ARG A 164 -10.83 -7.86 0.12
N ARG A 165 -12.13 -7.64 0.22
CA ARG A 165 -12.88 -7.83 1.45
C ARG A 165 -12.94 -9.30 1.83
N TRP A 166 -12.59 -9.60 3.08
CA TRP A 166 -12.80 -10.91 3.68
C TRP A 166 -14.24 -11.01 4.15
N ILE A 167 -15.07 -11.78 3.42
CA ILE A 167 -16.51 -11.82 3.60
C ILE A 167 -16.86 -12.68 4.81
N THR A 168 -16.44 -13.93 4.80
CA THR A 168 -16.81 -14.89 5.86
C THR A 168 -15.73 -15.93 6.10
N THR A 169 -15.87 -16.64 7.23
CA THR A 169 -14.99 -17.73 7.67
C THR A 169 -15.85 -18.82 8.30
N LEU A 170 -15.47 -20.08 8.10
CA LEU A 170 -16.03 -21.24 8.77
C LEU A 170 -14.89 -22.13 9.26
N LEU A 171 -14.87 -22.42 10.55
CA LEU A 171 -14.03 -23.49 11.13
C LEU A 171 -14.79 -24.80 11.18
N SER A 172 -14.14 -25.90 10.78
CA SER A 172 -14.78 -27.21 10.77
C SER A 172 -13.79 -28.35 11.05
N PRO A 173 -14.23 -29.43 11.70
CA PRO A 173 -13.46 -30.67 11.78
C PRO A 173 -13.33 -31.37 10.43
N GLU A 174 -14.26 -31.12 9.51
CA GLU A 174 -14.36 -31.79 8.21
C GLU A 174 -14.13 -30.81 7.05
N GLU A 175 -13.63 -31.32 5.93
CA GLU A 175 -13.45 -30.58 4.68
C GLU A 175 -14.29 -31.25 3.59
N THR A 176 -15.60 -30.95 3.58
CA THR A 176 -16.57 -31.57 2.67
C THR A 176 -17.42 -30.55 1.91
N ALA A 177 -18.25 -31.00 0.98
CA ALA A 177 -19.19 -30.18 0.25
C ALA A 177 -20.21 -29.46 1.15
N ILE A 178 -20.58 -30.06 2.30
CA ILE A 178 -21.53 -29.47 3.24
C ILE A 178 -20.95 -28.17 3.81
N GLN A 179 -19.69 -28.19 4.25
CA GLN A 179 -19.04 -26.99 4.79
C GLN A 179 -18.91 -25.90 3.72
N THR A 180 -18.65 -26.31 2.47
CA THR A 180 -18.65 -25.37 1.33
C THR A 180 -20.01 -24.69 1.18
N GLN A 181 -21.11 -25.45 1.23
CA GLN A 181 -22.46 -24.90 1.16
C GLN A 181 -22.75 -23.93 2.32
N VAL A 182 -22.39 -24.31 3.55
CA VAL A 182 -22.58 -23.47 4.74
C VAL A 182 -21.82 -22.14 4.62
N VAL A 183 -20.53 -22.18 4.23
CA VAL A 183 -19.75 -20.95 4.13
C VAL A 183 -20.24 -20.03 3.01
N PHE A 184 -20.72 -20.60 1.89
CA PHE A 184 -21.30 -19.80 0.80
C PHE A 184 -22.67 -19.20 1.18
N LEU A 185 -23.54 -19.93 1.87
CA LEU A 185 -24.80 -19.38 2.38
C LEU A 185 -24.54 -18.21 3.34
N ALA A 186 -23.59 -18.37 4.27
CA ALA A 186 -23.20 -17.31 5.17
C ALA A 186 -22.60 -16.09 4.42
N ALA A 187 -21.87 -16.31 3.34
CA ALA A 187 -21.33 -15.23 2.52
C ALA A 187 -22.42 -14.51 1.70
N LEU A 188 -23.37 -15.26 1.14
CA LEU A 188 -24.52 -14.70 0.42
C LEU A 188 -25.40 -13.84 1.34
N ASP A 189 -25.63 -14.30 2.57
CA ASP A 189 -26.37 -13.54 3.60
C ASP A 189 -25.62 -12.27 3.99
N ALA A 190 -24.31 -12.38 4.31
CA ALA A 190 -23.47 -11.22 4.67
C ALA A 190 -23.39 -10.14 3.59
N GLU A 191 -23.57 -10.50 2.33
CA GLU A 191 -23.55 -9.58 1.17
C GLU A 191 -24.95 -9.18 0.68
N GLY A 192 -26.01 -9.66 1.34
CA GLY A 192 -27.41 -9.36 1.00
C GLY A 192 -27.82 -9.93 -0.36
N LEU A 193 -27.31 -11.12 -0.72
CA LEU A 193 -27.57 -11.79 -2.00
C LEU A 193 -28.56 -12.95 -1.87
N ILE A 194 -29.00 -13.31 -0.65
CA ILE A 194 -29.96 -14.41 -0.44
C ILE A 194 -31.26 -14.17 -1.18
N ASP A 195 -31.87 -12.98 -1.04
CA ASP A 195 -33.12 -12.65 -1.72
C ASP A 195 -32.99 -12.79 -3.25
N THR A 196 -31.82 -12.39 -3.81
CA THR A 196 -31.54 -12.55 -5.24
C THR A 196 -31.49 -14.02 -5.66
N VAL A 197 -30.95 -14.90 -4.81
CA VAL A 197 -30.92 -16.35 -5.05
C VAL A 197 -32.34 -16.91 -4.97
N GLU A 198 -33.11 -16.56 -3.94
CA GLU A 198 -34.48 -17.00 -3.75
C GLU A 198 -35.40 -16.58 -4.91
N ASP A 199 -35.31 -15.31 -5.33
CA ASP A 199 -36.08 -14.82 -6.48
C ASP A 199 -35.79 -15.62 -7.75
N ARG A 200 -34.54 -15.99 -8.00
CA ARG A 200 -34.16 -16.84 -9.15
C ARG A 200 -34.66 -18.26 -9.05
N LEU A 201 -34.74 -18.81 -7.84
CA LEU A 201 -35.28 -20.14 -7.58
C LEU A 201 -36.80 -20.19 -7.78
N VAL A 202 -37.52 -19.16 -7.31
CA VAL A 202 -38.99 -19.08 -7.35
C VAL A 202 -39.51 -18.79 -8.75
N THR A 203 -38.86 -17.89 -9.48
CA THR A 203 -39.36 -17.50 -10.82
C THR A 203 -39.21 -18.61 -11.84
N GLY A 204 -38.36 -19.61 -11.59
CA GLY A 204 -38.17 -20.74 -12.50
C GLY A 204 -37.80 -20.32 -13.93
N GLU A 205 -37.77 -19.02 -14.18
CA GLU A 205 -37.39 -18.43 -15.43
C GLU A 205 -35.86 -18.51 -15.57
N LEU A 206 -35.43 -19.68 -16.02
CA LEU A 206 -34.27 -19.75 -16.86
C LEU A 206 -34.69 -19.28 -18.24
N PRO A 207 -34.53 -18.02 -18.62
CA PRO A 207 -34.67 -17.66 -20.01
C PRO A 207 -33.70 -18.54 -20.78
N ALA A 208 -34.20 -19.33 -21.68
CA ALA A 208 -33.40 -20.25 -22.45
C ALA A 208 -32.22 -19.49 -23.05
N GLY A 209 -31.03 -19.75 -22.54
CA GLY A 209 -29.77 -19.37 -23.14
C GLY A 209 -28.97 -18.20 -22.58
N HIS A 210 -29.47 -17.37 -21.63
CA HIS A 210 -28.74 -16.15 -21.24
C HIS A 210 -28.83 -15.73 -19.75
N GLN A 211 -28.94 -16.65 -18.80
CA GLN A 211 -28.80 -16.23 -17.39
C GLN A 211 -27.35 -15.94 -17.05
N ILE A 212 -27.04 -14.67 -16.88
CA ILE A 212 -25.76 -14.26 -16.28
C ILE A 212 -25.78 -14.70 -14.82
N PRO A 213 -24.77 -15.49 -14.37
CA PRO A 213 -24.63 -15.85 -12.96
C PRO A 213 -24.58 -14.62 -12.05
N ILE A 214 -25.03 -14.78 -10.78
CA ILE A 214 -24.99 -13.66 -9.83
C ILE A 214 -23.56 -13.26 -9.47
N LEU A 215 -22.64 -14.24 -9.46
CA LEU A 215 -21.22 -14.04 -9.22
C LEU A 215 -20.39 -15.20 -9.78
N LEU A 216 -19.08 -14.98 -9.85
CA LEU A 216 -18.07 -15.97 -10.20
C LEU A 216 -17.33 -16.42 -8.93
N ALA A 217 -17.38 -17.69 -8.60
CA ALA A 217 -16.58 -18.30 -7.54
C ALA A 217 -15.28 -18.88 -8.11
N VAL A 218 -14.15 -18.37 -7.66
CA VAL A 218 -12.80 -18.78 -8.08
C VAL A 218 -12.16 -19.63 -6.99
N SER A 219 -11.70 -20.83 -7.34
CA SER A 219 -11.01 -21.73 -6.41
C SER A 219 -9.94 -22.56 -7.14
N ASP A 220 -9.23 -23.38 -6.39
CA ASP A 220 -8.43 -24.46 -6.92
C ASP A 220 -9.31 -25.64 -7.36
N ASN A 221 -8.66 -26.79 -7.68
CA ASN A 221 -9.34 -28.03 -8.05
C ASN A 221 -9.39 -29.04 -6.90
N GLY A 222 -9.42 -28.57 -5.65
CA GLY A 222 -9.49 -29.42 -4.47
C GLY A 222 -10.76 -30.30 -4.45
N PRO A 223 -10.77 -31.38 -3.64
CA PRO A 223 -11.91 -32.28 -3.56
C PRO A 223 -13.23 -31.58 -3.21
N PRO A 224 -13.32 -30.68 -2.21
CA PRO A 224 -14.57 -30.00 -1.87
C PRO A 224 -15.03 -29.05 -3.01
N MET A 225 -14.07 -28.50 -3.81
CA MET A 225 -14.36 -27.58 -4.90
C MET A 225 -14.99 -28.29 -6.08
N THR A 226 -14.57 -29.52 -6.35
CA THR A 226 -14.99 -30.31 -7.54
C THR A 226 -16.09 -31.32 -7.23
N ALA A 227 -16.51 -31.45 -5.99
CA ALA A 227 -17.59 -32.37 -5.56
C ALA A 227 -18.90 -32.09 -6.34
N VAL A 228 -19.63 -33.15 -6.64
CA VAL A 228 -20.92 -33.06 -7.35
C VAL A 228 -21.92 -32.20 -6.56
N ASP A 229 -21.99 -32.40 -5.24
CA ASP A 229 -22.89 -31.64 -4.38
C ASP A 229 -22.56 -30.15 -4.33
N THR A 230 -21.26 -29.80 -4.33
CA THR A 230 -20.81 -28.41 -4.43
C THR A 230 -21.24 -27.80 -5.77
N ARG A 231 -21.04 -28.52 -6.87
CA ARG A 231 -21.45 -28.03 -8.21
C ARG A 231 -22.96 -27.84 -8.32
N SER A 232 -23.72 -28.79 -7.79
CA SER A 232 -25.19 -28.71 -7.77
C SER A 232 -25.68 -27.52 -6.95
N PHE A 233 -25.09 -27.30 -5.77
CA PHE A 233 -25.37 -26.15 -4.94
C PHE A 233 -25.04 -24.83 -5.62
N MET A 234 -23.84 -24.72 -6.23
CA MET A 234 -23.42 -23.51 -6.96
C MET A 234 -24.37 -23.18 -8.11
N ALA A 235 -24.76 -24.22 -8.88
CA ALA A 235 -25.74 -24.07 -9.97
C ALA A 235 -27.10 -23.61 -9.45
N LEU A 236 -27.58 -24.20 -8.33
CA LEU A 236 -28.83 -23.82 -7.67
C LEU A 236 -28.82 -22.35 -7.23
N CYS A 237 -27.71 -21.88 -6.68
CA CYS A 237 -27.52 -20.49 -6.27
C CYS A 237 -27.17 -19.55 -7.44
N SER A 238 -27.20 -20.03 -8.70
CA SER A 238 -26.78 -19.23 -9.87
C SER A 238 -25.35 -18.69 -9.76
N ILE A 239 -24.43 -19.43 -9.14
CA ILE A 239 -23.01 -19.10 -8.99
C ILE A 239 -22.22 -19.86 -10.04
N ALA A 240 -21.45 -19.16 -10.88
CA ALA A 240 -20.53 -19.80 -11.80
C ALA A 240 -19.22 -20.18 -11.07
N GLN A 241 -18.68 -21.35 -11.41
CA GLN A 241 -17.39 -21.79 -10.89
C GLN A 241 -16.27 -21.58 -11.91
N HIS A 242 -15.15 -21.04 -11.44
CA HIS A 242 -13.94 -20.85 -12.22
C HIS A 242 -12.77 -21.50 -11.50
N PHE A 243 -12.26 -22.56 -12.08
CA PHE A 243 -11.12 -23.29 -11.52
C PHE A 243 -9.81 -22.78 -12.11
N GLY A 244 -8.81 -22.58 -11.28
CA GLY A 244 -7.44 -22.30 -11.70
C GLY A 244 -6.89 -23.46 -12.55
N ARG A 245 -5.96 -23.17 -13.46
CA ARG A 245 -5.27 -24.21 -14.24
C ARG A 245 -4.37 -25.04 -13.31
N PRO A 246 -4.38 -26.35 -13.40
CA PRO A 246 -3.48 -27.19 -12.62
C PRO A 246 -2.01 -26.79 -12.81
N GLY A 247 -1.29 -26.59 -11.69
CA GLY A 247 0.12 -26.22 -11.72
C GLY A 247 0.41 -24.77 -12.11
N VAL A 248 -0.60 -23.90 -12.18
CA VAL A 248 -0.45 -22.46 -12.45
C VAL A 248 -0.85 -21.64 -11.21
N PRO A 249 0.07 -21.40 -10.26
CA PRO A 249 -0.23 -20.70 -9.00
C PRO A 249 -0.80 -19.29 -9.17
N THR A 250 -0.52 -18.64 -10.32
CA THR A 250 -0.99 -17.27 -10.58
C THR A 250 -2.50 -17.14 -10.73
N ASP A 251 -3.19 -18.20 -11.10
CA ASP A 251 -4.64 -18.18 -11.27
C ASP A 251 -5.35 -18.07 -9.91
N GLN A 252 -4.70 -18.55 -8.83
CA GLN A 252 -5.20 -18.58 -7.45
C GLN A 252 -4.45 -17.63 -6.51
N ALA A 253 -3.37 -16.99 -7.01
CA ALA A 253 -2.51 -16.11 -6.23
C ALA A 253 -3.22 -15.12 -5.28
N PRO A 254 -4.42 -14.58 -5.57
CA PRO A 254 -5.10 -13.71 -4.64
C PRO A 254 -5.54 -14.38 -3.34
N ILE A 255 -6.08 -15.60 -3.39
CA ILE A 255 -6.56 -16.30 -2.18
C ILE A 255 -5.41 -16.97 -1.43
N GLU A 256 -4.44 -17.55 -2.14
CA GLU A 256 -3.21 -18.07 -1.52
C GLU A 256 -2.44 -16.96 -0.80
N SER A 257 -2.30 -15.80 -1.46
CA SER A 257 -1.68 -14.60 -0.86
C SER A 257 -2.46 -14.09 0.35
N PHE A 258 -3.79 -14.23 0.35
CA PHE A 258 -4.63 -13.86 1.48
C PHE A 258 -4.27 -14.68 2.73
N PHE A 259 -4.30 -16.01 2.65
CA PHE A 259 -3.92 -16.86 3.78
C PHE A 259 -2.48 -16.67 4.23
N GLY A 260 -1.55 -16.51 3.26
CA GLY A 260 -0.16 -16.19 3.58
C GLY A 260 -0.04 -14.90 4.40
N HIS A 261 -0.81 -13.87 4.08
CA HIS A 261 -0.87 -12.64 4.88
C HIS A 261 -1.51 -12.84 6.25
N ILE A 262 -2.62 -13.57 6.34
CA ILE A 262 -3.28 -13.83 7.63
C ILE A 262 -2.31 -14.52 8.59
N LYS A 263 -1.63 -15.56 8.17
CA LYS A 263 -0.66 -16.29 9.00
C LYS A 263 0.60 -15.49 9.34
N THR A 264 1.03 -14.61 8.43
CA THR A 264 2.24 -13.79 8.64
C THR A 264 1.96 -12.56 9.50
N ASP A 265 0.84 -11.89 9.29
CA ASP A 265 0.50 -10.66 10.00
C ASP A 265 -0.08 -10.96 11.40
N TRP A 266 -0.73 -12.13 11.58
CA TRP A 266 -1.31 -12.60 12.85
C TRP A 266 -0.83 -14.02 13.20
N PRO A 267 0.47 -14.25 13.46
CA PRO A 267 1.03 -15.59 13.68
C PRO A 267 0.51 -16.30 14.91
N HIS A 268 -0.04 -15.59 15.89
CA HIS A 268 -0.66 -16.18 17.08
C HIS A 268 -1.87 -17.07 16.77
N LEU A 269 -2.56 -16.87 15.64
CA LEU A 269 -3.64 -17.72 15.19
C LEU A 269 -3.22 -19.19 15.06
N GLU A 270 -1.96 -19.44 14.65
CA GLU A 270 -1.43 -20.80 14.49
C GLU A 270 -1.11 -21.48 15.81
N THR A 271 -1.18 -20.77 16.94
CA THR A 271 -0.91 -21.32 18.28
C THR A 271 -2.17 -21.66 19.07
N ILE A 272 -3.34 -21.21 18.62
CA ILE A 272 -4.62 -21.41 19.30
C ILE A 272 -5.08 -22.86 19.10
N THR A 273 -5.47 -23.52 20.19
CA THR A 273 -5.91 -24.92 20.21
C THR A 273 -7.41 -25.10 20.37
N ASP A 274 -8.07 -24.10 20.93
CA ASP A 274 -9.51 -24.10 21.16
C ASP A 274 -10.27 -23.51 19.97
N PRO A 275 -11.25 -24.21 19.39
CA PRO A 275 -11.97 -23.76 18.20
C PRO A 275 -12.85 -22.52 18.43
N GLU A 276 -13.42 -22.34 19.63
CA GLU A 276 -14.24 -21.17 19.94
C GLU A 276 -13.37 -19.92 20.06
N ILE A 277 -12.20 -20.04 20.71
CA ILE A 277 -11.22 -18.97 20.82
C ILE A 277 -10.65 -18.62 19.44
N LEU A 278 -10.32 -19.64 18.63
CA LEU A 278 -9.82 -19.43 17.27
C LEU A 278 -10.86 -18.72 16.38
N GLY A 279 -12.12 -19.16 16.47
CA GLY A 279 -13.23 -18.54 15.73
C GLY A 279 -13.42 -17.06 16.09
N ALA A 280 -13.49 -16.76 17.39
CA ALA A 280 -13.62 -15.39 17.88
C ALA A 280 -12.43 -14.49 17.44
N GLU A 281 -11.22 -15.05 17.47
CA GLU A 281 -10.02 -14.32 17.07
C GLU A 281 -9.94 -14.13 15.54
N LEU A 282 -10.36 -15.11 14.75
CA LEU A 282 -10.51 -14.95 13.30
C LEU A 282 -11.52 -13.86 12.93
N ASP A 283 -12.63 -13.75 13.65
CA ASP A 283 -13.61 -12.69 13.47
C ASP A 283 -13.04 -11.31 13.81
N ARG A 284 -12.30 -11.20 14.92
CA ARG A 284 -11.58 -9.98 15.29
C ARG A 284 -10.57 -9.56 14.19
N VAL A 285 -9.77 -10.52 13.73
CA VAL A 285 -8.77 -10.30 12.67
C VAL A 285 -9.46 -9.92 11.36
N ARG A 286 -10.61 -10.52 11.02
CA ARG A 286 -11.39 -10.17 9.83
C ARG A 286 -11.86 -8.72 9.86
N VAL A 287 -12.31 -8.23 11.01
CA VAL A 287 -12.69 -6.82 11.18
C VAL A 287 -11.47 -5.90 11.00
N GLU A 288 -10.34 -6.23 11.60
CA GLU A 288 -9.09 -5.46 11.46
C GLU A 288 -8.59 -5.48 10.01
N TYR A 289 -8.57 -6.65 9.37
CA TYR A 289 -8.21 -6.82 7.97
C TYR A 289 -9.07 -5.95 7.04
N ASN A 290 -10.37 -5.94 7.24
CA ASN A 290 -11.30 -5.22 6.38
C ASN A 290 -11.28 -3.71 6.61
N ARG A 291 -11.13 -3.24 7.85
CA ARG A 291 -11.31 -1.84 8.22
C ARG A 291 -10.01 -1.07 8.41
N VAL A 292 -8.91 -1.77 8.71
CA VAL A 292 -7.65 -1.12 9.07
C VAL A 292 -6.57 -1.35 8.02
N ARG A 293 -6.45 -2.56 7.49
CA ARG A 293 -5.36 -2.94 6.60
C ARG A 293 -5.46 -2.23 5.24
N LEU A 294 -4.40 -1.51 4.85
CA LEU A 294 -4.31 -0.91 3.51
C LEU A 294 -3.78 -1.91 2.48
N HIS A 295 -4.45 -2.01 1.32
CA HIS A 295 -4.11 -2.96 0.28
C HIS A 295 -3.54 -2.29 -0.96
N ALA A 296 -2.32 -2.69 -1.37
CA ALA A 296 -1.64 -2.13 -2.54
C ALA A 296 -2.40 -2.40 -3.85
N ALA A 297 -3.06 -3.56 -3.96
CA ALA A 297 -3.77 -3.96 -5.18
C ALA A 297 -5.01 -3.09 -5.48
N ILE A 298 -5.56 -2.42 -4.46
CA ILE A 298 -6.72 -1.51 -4.57
C ILE A 298 -6.32 -0.04 -4.28
N GLY A 299 -5.05 0.31 -4.49
CA GLY A 299 -4.58 1.69 -4.37
C GLY A 299 -4.40 2.19 -2.94
N TYR A 300 -4.10 1.30 -1.99
CA TYR A 300 -3.86 1.59 -0.58
C TYR A 300 -5.07 2.21 0.14
N VAL A 301 -6.24 1.69 -0.14
CA VAL A 301 -7.46 1.88 0.66
C VAL A 301 -7.75 0.61 1.45
N THR A 302 -8.68 0.66 2.40
CA THR A 302 -9.13 -0.53 3.12
C THR A 302 -10.09 -1.36 2.25
N PRO A 303 -10.18 -2.69 2.45
CA PRO A 303 -11.17 -3.52 1.77
C PRO A 303 -12.60 -3.01 1.93
N ASP A 304 -12.99 -2.58 3.14
CA ASP A 304 -14.32 -2.04 3.40
C ASP A 304 -14.61 -0.75 2.60
N ASP A 305 -13.63 0.14 2.47
CA ASP A 305 -13.82 1.37 1.70
C ASP A 305 -13.96 1.09 0.22
N GLU A 306 -13.16 0.18 -0.32
CA GLU A 306 -13.28 -0.23 -1.73
C GLU A 306 -14.61 -0.93 -1.98
N HIS A 307 -15.00 -1.86 -1.10
CA HIS A 307 -16.22 -2.65 -1.22
C HIS A 307 -17.49 -1.80 -1.23
N HIS A 308 -17.50 -0.73 -0.45
CA HIS A 308 -18.64 0.19 -0.34
C HIS A 308 -18.49 1.43 -1.26
N GLY A 309 -17.60 1.40 -2.24
CA GLY A 309 -17.46 2.44 -3.27
C GLY A 309 -16.82 3.75 -2.79
N ARG A 310 -16.21 3.77 -1.59
CA ARG A 310 -15.51 4.95 -1.04
C ARG A 310 -14.07 5.11 -1.54
N GLY A 311 -13.51 4.05 -2.13
CA GLY A 311 -12.09 3.99 -2.51
C GLY A 311 -11.65 5.12 -3.46
N ASP A 312 -12.44 5.44 -4.48
CA ASP A 312 -12.12 6.51 -5.44
C ASP A 312 -12.06 7.89 -4.79
N ALA A 313 -13.01 8.19 -3.91
CA ALA A 313 -13.04 9.46 -3.17
C ALA A 313 -11.79 9.62 -2.30
N ILE A 314 -11.37 8.55 -1.61
CA ILE A 314 -10.17 8.54 -0.77
C ILE A 314 -8.91 8.76 -1.63
N ARG A 315 -8.78 8.07 -2.75
CA ARG A 315 -7.66 8.25 -3.70
C ARG A 315 -7.62 9.66 -4.27
N GLN A 316 -8.78 10.26 -4.55
CA GLN A 316 -8.89 11.64 -5.02
C GLN A 316 -8.52 12.64 -3.92
N ALA A 317 -9.01 12.47 -2.70
CA ALA A 317 -8.66 13.29 -1.55
C ALA A 317 -7.13 13.31 -1.31
N ARG A 318 -6.47 12.14 -1.44
CA ARG A 318 -5.02 12.06 -1.37
C ARG A 318 -4.33 12.88 -2.47
N ARG A 319 -4.78 12.80 -3.72
CA ARG A 319 -4.21 13.60 -4.82
C ARG A 319 -4.32 15.09 -4.55
N HIS A 320 -5.48 15.55 -4.10
CA HIS A 320 -5.70 16.95 -3.74
C HIS A 320 -4.84 17.37 -2.53
N GLY A 321 -4.72 16.52 -1.51
CA GLY A 321 -3.88 16.77 -0.35
C GLY A 321 -2.39 16.92 -0.70
N LEU A 322 -1.87 16.07 -1.59
CA LEU A 322 -0.50 16.18 -2.10
C LEU A 322 -0.27 17.52 -2.83
N ALA A 323 -1.21 17.96 -3.64
CA ALA A 323 -1.10 19.25 -4.35
C ALA A 323 -1.13 20.43 -3.37
N ARG A 324 -2.03 20.41 -2.38
CA ARG A 324 -2.07 21.44 -1.31
C ARG A 324 -0.78 21.49 -0.50
N ALA A 325 -0.24 20.32 -0.12
CA ALA A 325 1.01 20.24 0.64
C ALA A 325 2.20 20.81 -0.17
N ASP A 326 2.28 20.54 -1.48
CA ASP A 326 3.29 21.12 -2.34
C ASP A 326 3.19 22.67 -2.40
N GLN A 327 1.98 23.21 -2.55
CA GLN A 327 1.72 24.64 -2.54
C GLN A 327 2.13 25.27 -1.21
N ALA A 328 1.79 24.64 -0.07
CA ALA A 328 2.14 25.13 1.26
C ALA A 328 3.67 25.18 1.48
N ARG A 329 4.40 24.12 1.03
CA ARG A 329 5.87 24.10 1.09
C ARG A 329 6.50 25.21 0.26
N ARG A 330 6.00 25.46 -0.94
CA ARG A 330 6.45 26.56 -1.82
C ARG A 330 6.17 27.92 -1.20
N ALA A 331 4.97 28.12 -0.65
CA ALA A 331 4.59 29.39 0.02
C ALA A 331 5.49 29.70 1.22
N ALA A 332 5.78 28.69 2.05
CA ALA A 332 6.64 28.83 3.22
C ALA A 332 8.10 29.21 2.87
N ARG A 333 8.53 28.99 1.62
CA ARG A 333 9.90 29.26 1.15
C ARG A 333 10.02 30.43 0.18
N ARG A 334 8.93 31.05 -0.24
CA ARG A 334 9.01 32.32 -0.97
C ARG A 334 9.59 33.37 -0.04
N PRO A 335 10.70 34.04 -0.41
CA PRO A 335 11.16 35.18 0.36
C PRO A 335 10.00 36.17 0.44
N MET A 336 9.69 36.65 1.64
CA MET A 336 8.84 37.83 1.79
C MET A 336 9.52 38.93 1.00
N THR A 337 8.93 39.31 -0.12
CA THR A 337 9.35 40.51 -0.87
C THR A 337 9.19 41.67 0.12
N ASN A 338 10.32 42.12 0.66
CA ASN A 338 10.34 43.36 1.45
C ASN A 338 9.65 44.43 0.60
N HIS A 339 8.52 44.91 1.04
CA HIS A 339 7.99 46.19 0.62
C HIS A 339 9.09 47.19 0.89
N ARG A 340 9.78 47.62 -0.18
CA ARG A 340 10.63 48.79 -0.15
C ARG A 340 9.68 49.92 0.22
N PRO A 341 9.88 50.65 1.33
CA PRO A 341 9.05 51.82 1.63
C PRO A 341 9.30 52.81 0.46
N GLU A 342 8.20 53.23 -0.17
CA GLU A 342 8.25 54.34 -1.13
C GLU A 342 8.79 55.52 -0.36
N THR A 343 9.97 56.04 -0.76
CA THR A 343 10.49 57.34 -0.31
C THR A 343 9.56 58.40 -0.85
N PRO A 344 8.92 59.21 0.02
CA PRO A 344 8.14 60.36 -0.46
C PRO A 344 9.08 61.36 -1.12
N SER A 345 8.66 61.86 -2.29
CA SER A 345 9.30 62.92 -3.09
C SER A 345 9.36 64.24 -2.33
#